data_02d3c320b471a0b7ddda90d0232fac70
#
_entry.id   02d3c320b471a0b7ddda90d0232fac70
#
_cell.length_a   1.000
_cell.length_b   1.000
_cell.length_c   1.000
_cell.angle_alpha   90.00
_cell.angle_beta   90.00
_cell.angle_gamma   90.00
#
_symmetry.space_group_name_H-M   'P 1'
#
loop_
_entity.id
_entity.type
_entity.pdbx_description
1 polymer ?
#
loop_
_entity_poly.entity_id
_entity_poly.type
_entity_poly.pdbx_seq_one_letter_code
_entity_poly.pdbx_strand_id
1 'polypeptide(L)'
;MTQPDFTDTQPEGHEAPADIDVMLLLEGTYPYVSGGVSSWVHQIVSGFPHLRFHLVFLGSREEDYGKQRYQMPPNVVGLTHHYLFSDAVLPAAREERGDAATAELVENLHTLIRDGHDAASRAEVLRASLEAMQDKLDLRYFLHSHQSWGYLTAQYQLRCTDPSFVDYFWTVRTMHTPIWTLATLARELPRARIYHTVSTGYAGYLGAVLARLYNKPLVLSEHGIYTKERRIDLFSANWISDNTPVLERTAGEAGYFRQLWIRLFESLGRMCYDAADPVIALYETNRLRQIADGANPITTSCIANGINVPPFAATRALRPASPPLVMCLIGRVVPIKDIKTFIRAVRVASNRLPGLEGWIAGPEDEHPEYARECRDLAESLQLGNTLKFLGFQRLTELMPKVGLVVLSSISEALPLVMLEGYAGGVPSVTTDVGSCRQLIYGLGAEDEALGASGAVVGIADAQALGEACAELLGDTARWQAASRAGIARVERYYTQPMMFDNYRAVYDDALQRSAARDAGLSDEVGAVATWLRGEPPLDEPPLMVDAAAPQAPLHAEREAADAAEPSQGGGSPLGGQRGRSPNVGANIDAAEPPQGGGSPLGGQRG
;
A
#
# COMPACT_ATOMS: atom_id res chain seq x y z
N MET A 1 8.80 10.12 -52.16
CA MET A 1 9.62 9.60 -51.05
C MET A 1 8.74 8.62 -50.28
N THR A 2 9.01 7.40 -50.51
CA THR A 2 8.26 6.18 -50.12
C THR A 2 8.38 5.91 -48.61
N GLN A 3 7.23 5.68 -47.96
CA GLN A 3 7.15 5.10 -46.62
C GLN A 3 7.72 3.68 -46.63
N PRO A 4 8.42 3.23 -45.60
CA PRO A 4 8.74 1.81 -45.45
C PRO A 4 7.54 1.09 -44.82
N ASP A 5 7.06 0.06 -45.51
CA ASP A 5 6.17 -1.00 -45.05
C ASP A 5 6.83 -1.75 -43.90
N PHE A 6 6.22 -1.72 -42.71
CA PHE A 6 6.48 -2.68 -41.65
C PHE A 6 5.60 -3.90 -41.86
N THR A 7 6.10 -4.88 -42.57
CA THR A 7 5.55 -6.23 -42.62
C THR A 7 5.69 -6.88 -41.25
N ASP A 8 4.53 -7.22 -40.71
CA ASP A 8 4.30 -8.07 -39.56
C ASP A 8 4.95 -9.45 -39.80
N THR A 9 6.13 -9.68 -39.28
CA THR A 9 6.73 -11.03 -39.22
C THR A 9 6.43 -11.62 -37.84
N GLN A 10 5.34 -12.37 -37.76
CA GLN A 10 5.18 -13.37 -36.71
C GLN A 10 6.34 -14.37 -36.79
N PRO A 11 7.05 -14.66 -35.70
CA PRO A 11 7.97 -15.79 -35.66
C PRO A 11 7.12 -17.06 -35.50
N GLU A 12 6.99 -17.84 -36.59
CA GLU A 12 6.62 -19.24 -36.52
C GLU A 12 7.75 -20.02 -35.85
N GLY A 13 7.55 -20.34 -34.58
CA GLY A 13 8.39 -21.20 -33.77
C GLY A 13 7.69 -21.39 -32.44
N HIS A 14 6.88 -22.45 -32.32
CA HIS A 14 6.41 -22.92 -31.01
C HIS A 14 7.62 -23.43 -30.21
N GLU A 15 8.40 -22.50 -29.62
CA GLU A 15 9.16 -22.84 -28.43
C GLU A 15 8.16 -23.19 -27.33
N ALA A 16 8.38 -24.37 -26.71
CA ALA A 16 7.61 -24.76 -25.53
C ALA A 16 7.63 -23.59 -24.52
N PRO A 17 6.50 -23.19 -23.93
CA PRO A 17 6.46 -22.05 -23.04
C PRO A 17 7.54 -22.21 -21.99
N ALA A 18 8.44 -21.24 -21.89
CA ALA A 18 9.51 -21.26 -20.92
C ALA A 18 8.91 -21.51 -19.54
N ASP A 19 9.34 -22.60 -18.83
CA ASP A 19 8.83 -22.88 -17.49
C ASP A 19 9.01 -21.66 -16.60
N ILE A 20 7.95 -21.07 -16.10
CA ILE A 20 7.97 -19.90 -15.23
C ILE A 20 8.01 -20.40 -13.79
N ASP A 21 9.08 -20.04 -13.05
CA ASP A 21 9.18 -20.40 -11.65
C ASP A 21 8.26 -19.52 -10.80
N VAL A 22 8.33 -18.18 -10.97
CA VAL A 22 7.56 -17.22 -10.19
C VAL A 22 6.86 -16.24 -11.11
N MET A 23 5.54 -16.11 -10.95
CA MET A 23 4.77 -15.03 -11.56
C MET A 23 4.52 -13.94 -10.53
N LEU A 24 5.11 -12.75 -10.76
CA LEU A 24 4.90 -11.57 -9.92
C LEU A 24 3.70 -10.77 -10.42
N LEU A 25 2.73 -10.56 -9.53
CA LEU A 25 1.48 -9.82 -9.79
C LEU A 25 1.61 -8.42 -9.18
N LEU A 26 1.63 -7.40 -10.03
CA LEU A 26 2.04 -6.04 -9.70
C LEU A 26 0.94 -5.05 -10.06
N GLU A 27 0.41 -4.31 -9.08
CA GLU A 27 -0.64 -3.32 -9.26
C GLU A 27 -0.06 -1.91 -9.21
N GLY A 28 -0.05 -1.20 -10.36
CA GLY A 28 0.31 0.22 -10.47
C GLY A 28 1.76 0.58 -10.06
N THR A 29 2.69 -0.39 -10.07
CA THR A 29 4.04 -0.22 -9.52
C THR A 29 5.13 -0.48 -10.56
N TYR A 30 5.95 -1.50 -10.34
CA TYR A 30 7.06 -1.89 -11.21
C TYR A 30 6.54 -2.43 -12.56
N PRO A 31 7.12 -2.09 -13.70
CA PRO A 31 8.35 -1.31 -13.86
C PRO A 31 8.14 0.19 -14.17
N TYR A 32 6.94 0.73 -14.05
CA TYR A 32 6.59 2.07 -14.53
C TYR A 32 6.70 3.16 -13.48
N VAL A 33 6.41 2.84 -12.22
CA VAL A 33 6.38 3.79 -11.11
C VAL A 33 7.61 3.58 -10.22
N SER A 34 8.35 4.66 -9.93
CA SER A 34 9.46 4.62 -8.97
C SER A 34 8.92 4.72 -7.55
N GLY A 35 9.43 3.88 -6.65
CA GLY A 35 9.01 3.86 -5.24
C GLY A 35 9.62 2.69 -4.48
N GLY A 36 9.30 2.57 -3.19
CA GLY A 36 9.82 1.53 -2.31
C GLY A 36 9.50 0.12 -2.81
N VAL A 37 8.22 -0.12 -3.17
CA VAL A 37 7.76 -1.42 -3.69
C VAL A 37 8.47 -1.77 -5.00
N SER A 38 8.55 -0.82 -5.95
CA SER A 38 9.21 -1.06 -7.23
C SER A 38 10.70 -1.33 -7.08
N SER A 39 11.37 -0.62 -6.18
CA SER A 39 12.79 -0.86 -5.86
C SER A 39 12.98 -2.24 -5.23
N TRP A 40 12.09 -2.65 -4.35
CA TRP A 40 12.10 -3.97 -3.74
C TRP A 40 11.87 -5.08 -4.79
N VAL A 41 10.86 -4.94 -5.68
CA VAL A 41 10.62 -5.89 -6.78
C VAL A 41 11.88 -6.03 -7.64
N HIS A 42 12.50 -4.91 -8.01
CA HIS A 42 13.74 -4.93 -8.79
C HIS A 42 14.89 -5.66 -8.07
N GLN A 43 15.02 -5.45 -6.75
CA GLN A 43 16.01 -6.16 -5.92
C GLN A 43 15.71 -7.67 -5.88
N ILE A 44 14.46 -8.08 -5.66
CA ILE A 44 14.07 -9.50 -5.63
C ILE A 44 14.39 -10.17 -6.95
N VAL A 45 13.91 -9.62 -8.07
CA VAL A 45 14.17 -10.24 -9.39
C VAL A 45 15.66 -10.33 -9.70
N SER A 46 16.43 -9.27 -9.40
CA SER A 46 17.88 -9.24 -9.60
C SER A 46 18.64 -10.16 -8.63
N GLY A 47 18.13 -10.33 -7.41
CA GLY A 47 18.75 -11.13 -6.35
C GLY A 47 18.58 -12.65 -6.52
N PHE A 48 17.63 -13.08 -7.36
CA PHE A 48 17.37 -14.49 -7.66
C PHE A 48 17.58 -14.82 -9.15
N PRO A 49 18.80 -14.67 -9.69
CA PRO A 49 19.07 -14.83 -11.12
C PRO A 49 18.84 -16.27 -11.65
N HIS A 50 18.72 -17.25 -10.76
CA HIS A 50 18.44 -18.65 -11.09
C HIS A 50 16.95 -18.96 -11.23
N LEU A 51 16.05 -18.06 -10.77
CA LEU A 51 14.61 -18.18 -10.94
C LEU A 51 14.15 -17.41 -12.17
N ARG A 52 13.21 -17.98 -12.92
CA ARG A 52 12.60 -17.35 -14.09
C ARG A 52 11.32 -16.65 -13.69
N PHE A 53 11.29 -15.33 -13.83
CA PHE A 53 10.17 -14.48 -13.45
C PHE A 53 9.33 -14.12 -14.67
N HIS A 54 8.01 -14.19 -14.52
CA HIS A 54 7.06 -13.53 -15.39
C HIS A 54 6.36 -12.42 -14.62
N LEU A 55 6.31 -11.22 -15.18
CA LEU A 55 5.70 -10.06 -14.54
C LEU A 55 4.32 -9.80 -15.16
N VAL A 56 3.31 -9.65 -14.33
CA VAL A 56 1.96 -9.22 -14.73
C VAL A 56 1.72 -7.84 -14.14
N PHE A 57 1.71 -6.84 -15.00
CA PHE A 57 1.42 -5.47 -14.62
C PHE A 57 -0.08 -5.19 -14.76
N LEU A 58 -0.74 -4.81 -13.68
CA LEU A 58 -2.12 -4.35 -13.64
C LEU A 58 -2.14 -2.84 -13.47
N GLY A 59 -2.55 -2.12 -14.52
CA GLY A 59 -2.67 -0.67 -14.53
C GLY A 59 -4.13 -0.22 -14.49
N SER A 60 -4.35 1.08 -14.27
CA SER A 60 -5.66 1.73 -14.43
C SER A 60 -5.99 1.89 -15.91
N ARG A 61 -5.33 2.81 -16.58
CA ARG A 61 -5.39 3.09 -18.01
C ARG A 61 -3.98 3.23 -18.56
N GLU A 62 -3.79 2.98 -19.85
CA GLU A 62 -2.47 3.04 -20.48
C GLU A 62 -1.85 4.45 -20.38
N GLU A 63 -2.67 5.48 -20.57
CA GLU A 63 -2.25 6.89 -20.52
C GLU A 63 -1.75 7.34 -19.13
N ASP A 64 -2.10 6.63 -18.05
CA ASP A 64 -1.66 6.95 -16.68
C ASP A 64 -0.19 6.59 -16.43
N TYR A 65 0.42 5.82 -17.33
CA TYR A 65 1.78 5.29 -17.18
C TYR A 65 2.69 5.75 -18.33
N GLY A 66 3.89 6.15 -17.98
CA GLY A 66 4.90 6.55 -18.95
C GLY A 66 5.79 5.39 -19.39
N LYS A 67 7.03 5.70 -19.76
CA LYS A 67 8.04 4.70 -20.12
C LYS A 67 8.50 3.90 -18.90
N GLN A 68 8.96 2.67 -19.15
CA GLN A 68 9.62 1.86 -18.13
C GLN A 68 10.79 2.61 -17.50
N ARG A 69 10.86 2.57 -16.16
CA ARG A 69 11.90 3.25 -15.36
C ARG A 69 13.02 2.33 -14.93
N TYR A 70 12.83 1.00 -15.06
CA TYR A 70 13.79 -0.02 -14.66
C TYR A 70 14.21 -0.85 -15.86
N GLN A 71 15.51 -1.15 -15.96
CA GLN A 71 16.02 -2.12 -16.92
C GLN A 71 15.69 -3.53 -16.41
N MET A 72 15.05 -4.34 -17.26
CA MET A 72 14.69 -5.71 -16.90
C MET A 72 15.92 -6.60 -16.77
N PRO A 73 16.08 -7.33 -15.65
CA PRO A 73 17.07 -8.37 -15.53
C PRO A 73 16.81 -9.52 -16.52
N PRO A 74 17.86 -10.26 -16.96
CA PRO A 74 17.72 -11.28 -18.01
C PRO A 74 16.89 -12.50 -17.61
N ASN A 75 16.65 -12.71 -16.33
CA ASN A 75 15.79 -13.77 -15.79
C ASN A 75 14.30 -13.39 -15.73
N VAL A 76 13.93 -12.20 -16.19
CA VAL A 76 12.54 -11.85 -16.51
C VAL A 76 12.23 -12.39 -17.90
N VAL A 77 11.51 -13.51 -17.93
CA VAL A 77 11.19 -14.24 -19.18
C VAL A 77 9.94 -13.72 -19.88
N GLY A 78 9.18 -12.86 -19.22
CA GLY A 78 7.99 -12.23 -19.81
C GLY A 78 7.45 -11.08 -18.97
N LEU A 79 6.77 -10.15 -19.64
CA LEU A 79 6.05 -9.04 -19.04
C LEU A 79 4.75 -8.84 -19.81
N THR A 80 3.62 -8.96 -19.12
CA THR A 80 2.29 -8.70 -19.67
C THR A 80 1.66 -7.49 -18.99
N HIS A 81 0.88 -6.71 -19.76
CA HIS A 81 0.25 -5.48 -19.31
C HIS A 81 -1.26 -5.60 -19.46
N HIS A 82 -2.00 -5.25 -18.43
CA HIS A 82 -3.45 -5.25 -18.44
C HIS A 82 -3.96 -3.98 -17.74
N TYR A 83 -4.84 -3.26 -18.45
CA TYR A 83 -5.43 -2.01 -17.96
C TYR A 83 -6.89 -2.24 -17.62
N LEU A 84 -7.23 -2.18 -16.32
CA LEU A 84 -8.52 -2.63 -15.79
C LEU A 84 -9.70 -1.71 -16.12
N PHE A 85 -9.41 -0.45 -16.47
CA PHE A 85 -10.41 0.58 -16.78
C PHE A 85 -10.29 1.12 -18.20
N SER A 86 -9.69 0.34 -19.10
CA SER A 86 -9.65 0.66 -20.53
C SER A 86 -10.97 0.31 -21.21
N ASP A 87 -11.47 1.20 -22.05
CA ASP A 87 -12.67 0.94 -22.87
C ASP A 87 -12.47 -0.22 -23.85
N ALA A 88 -11.23 -0.52 -24.23
CA ALA A 88 -10.87 -1.65 -25.08
C ALA A 88 -11.19 -3.03 -24.46
N VAL A 89 -11.33 -3.09 -23.13
CA VAL A 89 -11.68 -4.32 -22.40
C VAL A 89 -13.17 -4.62 -22.45
N LEU A 90 -14.01 -3.64 -22.80
CA LEU A 90 -15.46 -3.80 -22.79
C LEU A 90 -15.94 -4.59 -24.01
N PRO A 91 -16.68 -5.70 -23.81
CA PRO A 91 -17.25 -6.45 -24.92
C PRO A 91 -18.32 -5.65 -25.66
N ALA A 92 -18.45 -5.88 -26.96
CA ALA A 92 -19.53 -5.28 -27.73
C ALA A 92 -20.90 -5.63 -27.13
N ALA A 93 -21.78 -4.63 -27.06
CA ALA A 93 -23.12 -4.80 -26.53
C ALA A 93 -23.92 -5.85 -27.35
N ARG A 94 -24.39 -6.88 -26.68
CA ARG A 94 -25.25 -7.90 -27.24
C ARG A 94 -26.23 -8.33 -26.16
N GLU A 95 -27.51 -8.36 -26.50
CA GLU A 95 -28.54 -8.84 -25.60
C GLU A 95 -28.32 -10.30 -25.24
N GLU A 96 -28.37 -10.59 -23.94
CA GLU A 96 -28.17 -11.91 -23.37
C GLU A 96 -29.24 -12.17 -22.29
N ARG A 97 -29.90 -13.32 -22.36
CA ARG A 97 -30.95 -13.62 -21.36
C ARG A 97 -30.39 -14.13 -20.04
N GLY A 98 -29.41 -15.01 -20.12
CA GLY A 98 -28.89 -15.74 -18.97
C GLY A 98 -29.84 -16.85 -18.50
N ASP A 99 -29.39 -17.65 -17.55
CA ASP A 99 -30.19 -18.70 -16.89
C ASP A 99 -30.20 -18.51 -15.37
N ALA A 100 -31.14 -19.16 -14.68
CA ALA A 100 -31.33 -18.99 -13.23
C ALA A 100 -30.16 -19.52 -12.39
N ALA A 101 -29.54 -20.64 -12.78
CA ALA A 101 -28.42 -21.22 -12.04
C ALA A 101 -27.17 -20.33 -12.11
N THR A 102 -26.91 -19.77 -13.29
CA THR A 102 -25.83 -18.80 -13.50
C THR A 102 -26.09 -17.50 -12.73
N ALA A 103 -27.35 -17.04 -12.69
CA ALA A 103 -27.73 -15.86 -11.91
C ALA A 103 -27.50 -16.06 -10.40
N GLU A 104 -27.83 -17.24 -9.85
CA GLU A 104 -27.59 -17.58 -8.45
C GLU A 104 -26.09 -17.54 -8.08
N LEU A 105 -25.21 -18.04 -8.95
CA LEU A 105 -23.76 -17.97 -8.74
C LEU A 105 -23.23 -16.53 -8.72
N VAL A 106 -23.74 -15.67 -9.62
CA VAL A 106 -23.39 -14.24 -9.62
C VAL A 106 -23.88 -13.56 -8.35
N GLU A 107 -25.10 -13.86 -7.91
CA GLU A 107 -25.66 -13.33 -6.67
C GLU A 107 -24.85 -13.77 -5.44
N ASN A 108 -24.45 -15.03 -5.38
CA ASN A 108 -23.61 -15.56 -4.30
C ASN A 108 -22.24 -14.86 -4.27
N LEU A 109 -21.58 -14.65 -5.42
CA LEU A 109 -20.32 -13.93 -5.50
C LEU A 109 -20.48 -12.47 -5.03
N HIS A 110 -21.51 -11.78 -5.46
CA HIS A 110 -21.77 -10.40 -5.05
C HIS A 110 -22.14 -10.31 -3.56
N THR A 111 -22.87 -11.27 -3.05
CA THR A 111 -23.23 -11.38 -1.62
C THR A 111 -21.96 -11.62 -0.78
N LEU A 112 -21.07 -12.50 -1.24
CA LEU A 112 -19.77 -12.73 -0.62
C LEU A 112 -18.95 -11.43 -0.52
N ILE A 113 -18.86 -10.68 -1.62
CA ILE A 113 -18.12 -9.41 -1.67
C ILE A 113 -18.74 -8.37 -0.73
N ARG A 114 -20.07 -8.30 -0.64
CA ARG A 114 -20.78 -7.30 0.14
C ARG A 114 -20.81 -7.59 1.63
N ASP A 115 -21.15 -8.81 2.01
CA ASP A 115 -21.51 -9.14 3.38
C ASP A 115 -20.38 -9.85 4.14
N GLY A 116 -19.41 -10.41 3.42
CA GLY A 116 -18.34 -11.25 3.97
C GLY A 116 -18.90 -12.57 4.51
N HIS A 117 -18.08 -13.59 4.57
CA HIS A 117 -18.42 -14.91 5.12
C HIS A 117 -17.17 -15.48 5.80
N ASP A 118 -17.32 -16.63 6.47
CA ASP A 118 -16.18 -17.41 6.94
C ASP A 118 -15.29 -17.89 5.77
N ALA A 119 -14.05 -18.27 6.08
CA ALA A 119 -13.05 -18.62 5.07
C ALA A 119 -13.48 -19.80 4.18
N ALA A 120 -14.18 -20.81 4.75
CA ALA A 120 -14.62 -21.96 4.00
C ALA A 120 -15.71 -21.60 2.98
N SER A 121 -16.71 -20.81 3.40
CA SER A 121 -17.76 -20.30 2.52
C SER A 121 -17.18 -19.41 1.41
N ARG A 122 -16.20 -18.55 1.73
CA ARG A 122 -15.50 -17.73 0.71
C ARG A 122 -14.79 -18.62 -0.30
N ALA A 123 -14.10 -19.65 0.15
CA ALA A 123 -13.38 -20.58 -0.72
C ALA A 123 -14.33 -21.33 -1.66
N GLU A 124 -15.47 -21.78 -1.16
CA GLU A 124 -16.46 -22.52 -1.95
C GLU A 124 -17.15 -21.63 -2.99
N VAL A 125 -17.62 -20.45 -2.60
CA VAL A 125 -18.26 -19.50 -3.51
C VAL A 125 -17.28 -19.06 -4.61
N LEU A 126 -16.03 -18.78 -4.25
CA LEU A 126 -15.00 -18.43 -5.23
C LEU A 126 -14.75 -19.59 -6.21
N ARG A 127 -14.62 -20.82 -5.71
CA ARG A 127 -14.43 -22.01 -6.53
C ARG A 127 -15.61 -22.21 -7.51
N ALA A 128 -16.83 -22.20 -7.01
CA ALA A 128 -18.03 -22.38 -7.84
C ALA A 128 -18.17 -21.28 -8.90
N SER A 129 -17.84 -20.02 -8.52
CA SER A 129 -17.86 -18.89 -9.45
C SER A 129 -16.80 -19.04 -10.54
N LEU A 130 -15.59 -19.50 -10.20
CA LEU A 130 -14.50 -19.71 -11.17
C LEU A 130 -14.83 -20.87 -12.12
N GLU A 131 -15.44 -21.95 -11.64
CA GLU A 131 -15.92 -23.06 -12.49
C GLU A 131 -16.98 -22.56 -13.48
N ALA A 132 -17.94 -21.77 -13.02
CA ALA A 132 -18.98 -21.20 -13.89
C ALA A 132 -18.41 -20.18 -14.91
N MET A 133 -17.38 -19.42 -14.51
CA MET A 133 -16.68 -18.49 -15.41
C MET A 133 -15.88 -19.20 -16.51
N GLN A 134 -15.64 -20.51 -16.42
CA GLN A 134 -14.98 -21.26 -17.49
C GLN A 134 -15.85 -21.36 -18.74
N ASP A 135 -17.17 -21.56 -18.60
CA ASP A 135 -18.04 -21.90 -19.72
C ASP A 135 -19.22 -20.93 -19.92
N LYS A 136 -19.72 -20.30 -18.84
CA LYS A 136 -21.02 -19.63 -18.85
C LYS A 136 -21.00 -18.17 -18.44
N LEU A 137 -20.03 -17.77 -17.62
CA LEU A 137 -19.95 -16.44 -17.05
C LEU A 137 -18.73 -15.70 -17.58
N ASP A 138 -18.98 -14.59 -18.26
CA ASP A 138 -17.96 -13.66 -18.71
C ASP A 138 -18.36 -12.21 -18.39
N LEU A 139 -17.48 -11.27 -18.71
CA LEU A 139 -17.76 -9.85 -18.56
C LEU A 139 -19.00 -9.42 -19.37
N ARG A 140 -19.28 -10.05 -20.52
CA ARG A 140 -20.46 -9.75 -21.34
C ARG A 140 -21.74 -10.12 -20.62
N TYR A 141 -21.80 -11.32 -20.02
CA TYR A 141 -22.93 -11.74 -19.21
C TYR A 141 -23.23 -10.72 -18.10
N PHE A 142 -22.20 -10.32 -17.37
CA PHE A 142 -22.33 -9.35 -16.29
C PHE A 142 -22.87 -8.00 -16.79
N LEU A 143 -22.34 -7.48 -17.91
CA LEU A 143 -22.69 -6.15 -18.41
C LEU A 143 -24.02 -6.09 -19.16
N HIS A 144 -24.46 -7.19 -19.81
CA HIS A 144 -25.52 -7.15 -20.82
C HIS A 144 -26.64 -8.16 -20.60
N SER A 145 -26.60 -9.04 -19.58
CA SER A 145 -27.68 -10.01 -19.38
C SER A 145 -28.89 -9.40 -18.67
N HIS A 146 -30.10 -9.91 -19.02
CA HIS A 146 -31.33 -9.58 -18.32
C HIS A 146 -31.26 -9.94 -16.81
N GLN A 147 -30.57 -11.02 -16.47
CA GLN A 147 -30.41 -11.47 -15.09
C GLN A 147 -29.57 -10.47 -14.28
N SER A 148 -28.47 -9.98 -14.84
CA SER A 148 -27.64 -8.96 -14.16
C SER A 148 -28.40 -7.67 -13.96
N TRP A 149 -29.19 -7.24 -14.93
CA TRP A 149 -30.06 -6.07 -14.80
C TRP A 149 -31.12 -6.27 -13.71
N GLY A 150 -31.81 -7.43 -13.71
CA GLY A 150 -32.79 -7.76 -12.68
C GLY A 150 -32.18 -7.77 -11.28
N TYR A 151 -31.03 -8.39 -11.12
CA TYR A 151 -30.28 -8.39 -9.87
C TYR A 151 -29.91 -6.97 -9.41
N LEU A 152 -29.31 -6.17 -10.29
CA LEU A 152 -28.86 -4.81 -9.99
C LEU A 152 -30.03 -3.92 -9.54
N THR A 153 -31.16 -3.96 -10.26
CA THR A 153 -32.35 -3.18 -9.92
C THR A 153 -32.99 -3.62 -8.60
N ALA A 154 -33.04 -4.92 -8.35
CA ALA A 154 -33.55 -5.47 -7.09
C ALA A 154 -32.65 -5.05 -5.88
N GLN A 155 -31.32 -5.11 -6.03
CA GLN A 155 -30.41 -4.70 -4.97
C GLN A 155 -30.46 -3.18 -4.70
N TYR A 156 -30.66 -2.36 -5.73
CA TYR A 156 -30.90 -0.93 -5.55
C TYR A 156 -32.13 -0.68 -4.67
N GLN A 157 -33.27 -1.29 -5.03
CA GLN A 157 -34.51 -1.11 -4.29
C GLN A 157 -34.45 -1.64 -2.86
N LEU A 158 -33.73 -2.75 -2.66
CA LEU A 158 -33.67 -3.42 -1.35
C LEU A 158 -32.67 -2.77 -0.37
N ARG A 159 -31.57 -2.22 -0.88
CA ARG A 159 -30.39 -1.92 -0.04
C ARG A 159 -29.79 -0.53 -0.23
N CYS A 160 -30.04 0.12 -1.38
CA CYS A 160 -29.41 1.40 -1.64
C CYS A 160 -30.05 2.52 -0.84
N THR A 161 -29.28 3.20 -0.02
CA THR A 161 -29.72 4.37 0.75
C THR A 161 -29.46 5.68 0.04
N ASP A 162 -28.68 5.69 -1.05
CA ASP A 162 -28.46 6.85 -1.91
C ASP A 162 -29.59 6.94 -2.94
N PRO A 163 -30.20 8.12 -3.15
CA PRO A 163 -31.35 8.27 -4.04
C PRO A 163 -31.03 8.18 -5.54
N SER A 164 -29.73 8.24 -5.93
CA SER A 164 -29.33 8.25 -7.34
C SER A 164 -29.14 6.84 -7.90
N PHE A 165 -30.11 6.35 -8.66
CA PHE A 165 -29.96 5.08 -9.38
C PHE A 165 -28.84 5.12 -10.43
N VAL A 166 -28.60 6.25 -11.06
CA VAL A 166 -27.55 6.42 -12.08
C VAL A 166 -26.17 6.25 -11.45
N ASP A 167 -25.91 6.91 -10.33
CA ASP A 167 -24.64 6.77 -9.63
C ASP A 167 -24.45 5.36 -9.05
N TYR A 168 -25.54 4.75 -8.55
CA TYR A 168 -25.53 3.34 -8.14
C TYR A 168 -25.14 2.41 -9.28
N PHE A 169 -25.79 2.54 -10.44
CA PHE A 169 -25.52 1.73 -11.63
C PHE A 169 -24.03 1.83 -12.02
N TRP A 170 -23.52 3.04 -12.17
CA TRP A 170 -22.13 3.24 -12.57
C TRP A 170 -21.15 2.77 -11.50
N THR A 171 -21.44 2.96 -10.23
CA THR A 171 -20.62 2.47 -9.13
C THR A 171 -20.51 0.96 -9.15
N VAL A 172 -21.63 0.24 -9.20
CA VAL A 172 -21.63 -1.24 -9.24
C VAL A 172 -20.92 -1.76 -10.48
N ARG A 173 -21.20 -1.17 -11.66
CA ARG A 173 -20.52 -1.54 -12.90
C ARG A 173 -19.00 -1.37 -12.79
N THR A 174 -18.55 -0.21 -12.36
CA THR A 174 -17.12 0.12 -12.24
C THR A 174 -16.41 -0.78 -11.24
N MET A 175 -17.05 -1.05 -10.10
CA MET A 175 -16.49 -1.93 -9.06
C MET A 175 -16.30 -3.38 -9.51
N HIS A 176 -17.27 -3.91 -10.25
CA HIS A 176 -17.30 -5.35 -10.57
C HIS A 176 -16.64 -5.70 -11.90
N THR A 177 -16.55 -4.75 -12.85
CA THR A 177 -15.87 -4.99 -14.14
C THR A 177 -14.46 -5.57 -13.98
N PRO A 178 -13.57 -5.03 -13.12
CA PRO A 178 -12.24 -5.61 -12.94
C PRO A 178 -12.25 -7.06 -12.43
N ILE A 179 -13.22 -7.46 -11.60
CA ILE A 179 -13.33 -8.83 -11.09
C ILE A 179 -13.52 -9.83 -12.24
N TRP A 180 -14.44 -9.52 -13.16
CA TRP A 180 -14.71 -10.36 -14.31
C TRP A 180 -13.55 -10.35 -15.32
N THR A 181 -12.94 -9.19 -15.53
CA THR A 181 -11.76 -9.04 -16.38
C THR A 181 -10.60 -9.89 -15.86
N LEU A 182 -10.32 -9.84 -14.56
CA LEU A 182 -9.24 -10.62 -13.94
C LEU A 182 -9.51 -12.12 -13.94
N ALA A 183 -10.78 -12.55 -13.81
CA ALA A 183 -11.14 -13.96 -13.93
C ALA A 183 -10.93 -14.50 -15.35
N THR A 184 -11.19 -13.68 -16.37
CA THR A 184 -10.87 -14.01 -17.77
C THR A 184 -9.36 -14.05 -17.98
N LEU A 185 -8.66 -13.02 -17.53
CA LEU A 185 -7.21 -12.90 -17.62
C LEU A 185 -6.48 -14.10 -16.98
N ALA A 186 -6.97 -14.59 -15.85
CA ALA A 186 -6.36 -15.73 -15.17
C ALA A 186 -6.25 -17.00 -16.04
N ARG A 187 -7.09 -17.12 -17.07
CA ARG A 187 -7.06 -18.25 -18.02
C ARG A 187 -6.14 -18.02 -19.22
N GLU A 188 -5.89 -16.77 -19.55
CA GLU A 188 -5.06 -16.36 -20.68
C GLU A 188 -3.58 -16.27 -20.30
N LEU A 189 -3.29 -16.04 -19.01
CA LEU A 189 -1.93 -15.96 -18.52
C LEU A 189 -1.21 -17.32 -18.60
N PRO A 190 0.11 -17.33 -18.87
CA PRO A 190 0.90 -18.54 -18.81
C PRO A 190 0.88 -19.11 -17.38
N ARG A 191 1.04 -20.42 -17.25
CA ARG A 191 1.12 -21.08 -15.93
C ARG A 191 2.49 -20.85 -15.30
N ALA A 192 2.51 -20.71 -13.98
CA ALA A 192 3.73 -20.62 -13.19
C ALA A 192 3.71 -21.64 -12.04
N ARG A 193 4.89 -21.94 -11.50
CA ARG A 193 5.02 -22.84 -10.36
C ARG A 193 4.57 -22.16 -9.05
N ILE A 194 4.80 -20.83 -8.95
CA ILE A 194 4.44 -20.00 -7.80
C ILE A 194 3.80 -18.71 -8.32
N TYR A 195 2.79 -18.24 -7.63
CA TYR A 195 2.26 -16.87 -7.77
C TYR A 195 2.71 -16.03 -6.59
N HIS A 196 3.15 -14.78 -6.85
CA HIS A 196 3.58 -13.87 -5.79
C HIS A 196 2.99 -12.49 -6.03
N THR A 197 2.26 -11.97 -5.06
CA THR A 197 1.64 -10.63 -5.12
C THR A 197 2.23 -9.72 -4.04
N VAL A 198 2.24 -8.41 -4.32
CA VAL A 198 2.74 -7.38 -3.40
C VAL A 198 1.63 -6.55 -2.78
N SER A 199 0.38 -6.86 -3.09
CA SER A 199 -0.81 -6.18 -2.55
C SER A 199 -2.00 -7.11 -2.48
N THR A 200 -2.97 -6.77 -1.63
CA THR A 200 -4.23 -7.49 -1.45
C THR A 200 -5.38 -6.95 -2.32
N GLY A 201 -5.10 -5.99 -3.21
CA GLY A 201 -6.08 -5.41 -4.12
C GLY A 201 -6.42 -6.31 -5.31
N TYR A 202 -6.47 -5.75 -6.50
CA TYR A 202 -6.75 -6.49 -7.72
C TYR A 202 -5.67 -7.52 -8.05
N ALA A 203 -4.40 -7.21 -7.78
CA ALA A 203 -3.30 -8.17 -7.94
C ALA A 203 -3.44 -9.34 -6.94
N GLY A 204 -3.83 -9.07 -5.70
CA GLY A 204 -4.10 -10.09 -4.69
C GLY A 204 -5.28 -10.98 -5.08
N TYR A 205 -6.37 -10.42 -5.58
CA TYR A 205 -7.49 -11.18 -6.10
C TYR A 205 -7.09 -12.08 -7.27
N LEU A 206 -6.35 -11.55 -8.25
CA LEU A 206 -5.82 -12.35 -9.37
C LEU A 206 -4.94 -13.50 -8.86
N GLY A 207 -4.09 -13.24 -7.86
CA GLY A 207 -3.26 -14.27 -7.22
C GLY A 207 -4.09 -15.37 -6.57
N ALA A 208 -5.15 -15.01 -5.83
CA ALA A 208 -6.07 -15.97 -5.22
C ALA A 208 -6.81 -16.83 -6.27
N VAL A 209 -7.23 -16.20 -7.38
CA VAL A 209 -7.85 -16.89 -8.52
C VAL A 209 -6.89 -17.88 -9.15
N LEU A 210 -5.67 -17.45 -9.51
CA LEU A 210 -4.65 -18.28 -10.14
C LEU A 210 -4.23 -19.46 -9.25
N ALA A 211 -4.00 -19.19 -7.96
CA ALA A 211 -3.61 -20.21 -6.99
C ALA A 211 -4.65 -21.33 -6.90
N ARG A 212 -5.93 -20.98 -6.86
CA ARG A 212 -7.05 -21.94 -6.81
C ARG A 212 -7.29 -22.65 -8.14
N LEU A 213 -7.24 -21.90 -9.26
CA LEU A 213 -7.50 -22.44 -10.60
C LEU A 213 -6.46 -23.49 -10.99
N TYR A 214 -5.20 -23.28 -10.63
CA TYR A 214 -4.08 -24.15 -11.01
C TYR A 214 -3.52 -24.97 -9.86
N ASN A 215 -4.12 -24.91 -8.67
CA ASN A 215 -3.65 -25.58 -7.45
C ASN A 215 -2.15 -25.31 -7.19
N LYS A 216 -1.75 -24.01 -7.18
CA LYS A 216 -0.37 -23.58 -6.97
C LYS A 216 -0.25 -22.70 -5.72
N PRO A 217 0.94 -22.63 -5.08
CA PRO A 217 1.17 -21.72 -3.96
C PRO A 217 1.03 -20.25 -4.37
N LEU A 218 0.44 -19.46 -3.46
CA LEU A 218 0.43 -18.00 -3.52
C LEU A 218 1.26 -17.46 -2.36
N VAL A 219 2.24 -16.63 -2.65
CA VAL A 219 2.99 -15.82 -1.69
C VAL A 219 2.44 -14.40 -1.70
N LEU A 220 2.22 -13.82 -0.54
CA LEU A 220 1.87 -12.41 -0.40
C LEU A 220 2.96 -11.68 0.38
N SER A 221 3.57 -10.63 -0.21
CA SER A 221 4.47 -9.71 0.49
C SER A 221 3.86 -8.31 0.49
N GLU A 222 3.11 -7.99 1.53
CA GLU A 222 2.37 -6.73 1.63
C GLU A 222 3.24 -5.64 2.26
N HIS A 223 3.58 -4.60 1.48
CA HIS A 223 4.50 -3.54 1.90
C HIS A 223 3.86 -2.46 2.78
N GLY A 224 2.57 -2.24 2.63
CA GLY A 224 1.69 -1.42 3.46
C GLY A 224 0.39 -2.18 3.67
N ILE A 225 -0.51 -1.72 4.50
CA ILE A 225 -1.85 -2.32 4.60
C ILE A 225 -2.74 -1.71 3.52
N TYR A 226 -2.87 -2.41 2.41
CA TYR A 226 -3.59 -1.95 1.22
C TYR A 226 -5.03 -1.51 1.53
N THR A 227 -5.77 -2.28 2.32
CA THR A 227 -7.14 -1.97 2.73
C THR A 227 -7.24 -0.66 3.52
N LYS A 228 -6.27 -0.39 4.41
CA LYS A 228 -6.16 0.87 5.16
C LYS A 228 -5.88 2.05 4.23
N GLU A 229 -4.91 1.90 3.33
CA GLU A 229 -4.53 2.93 2.36
C GLU A 229 -5.69 3.26 1.43
N ARG A 230 -6.35 2.23 0.88
CA ARG A 230 -7.55 2.41 0.05
C ARG A 230 -8.69 3.09 0.80
N ARG A 231 -8.90 2.75 2.06
CA ARG A 231 -9.92 3.42 2.87
C ARG A 231 -9.65 4.92 2.98
N ILE A 232 -8.42 5.33 3.23
CA ILE A 232 -8.01 6.74 3.29
C ILE A 232 -8.23 7.42 1.93
N ASP A 233 -7.79 6.81 0.84
CA ASP A 233 -7.97 7.33 -0.51
C ASP A 233 -9.45 7.52 -0.86
N LEU A 234 -10.29 6.53 -0.55
CA LEU A 234 -11.73 6.56 -0.81
C LEU A 234 -12.45 7.65 0.00
N PHE A 235 -12.03 7.90 1.25
CA PHE A 235 -12.58 9.02 2.03
C PHE A 235 -12.25 10.37 1.42
N SER A 236 -11.09 10.52 0.79
CA SER A 236 -10.64 11.75 0.14
C SER A 236 -11.10 11.88 -1.31
N ALA A 237 -11.71 10.83 -1.89
CA ALA A 237 -12.08 10.78 -3.30
C ALA A 237 -13.27 11.70 -3.62
N ASN A 238 -13.04 12.68 -4.51
CA ASN A 238 -14.08 13.61 -4.97
C ASN A 238 -14.95 13.05 -6.11
N TRP A 239 -14.49 11.95 -6.75
CA TRP A 239 -15.21 11.31 -7.85
C TRP A 239 -16.34 10.36 -7.39
N ILE A 240 -16.41 10.02 -6.09
CA ILE A 240 -17.48 9.20 -5.53
C ILE A 240 -18.61 10.13 -5.10
N SER A 241 -19.74 10.04 -5.81
CA SER A 241 -20.95 10.80 -5.51
C SER A 241 -21.50 10.45 -4.12
N ASP A 242 -22.10 11.42 -3.46
CA ASP A 242 -22.87 11.27 -2.25
C ASP A 242 -24.08 12.20 -2.35
N ASN A 243 -25.21 11.63 -2.74
CA ASN A 243 -26.46 12.37 -2.99
C ASN A 243 -27.37 12.43 -1.75
N THR A 244 -26.90 11.93 -0.60
CA THR A 244 -27.64 12.00 0.65
C THR A 244 -27.81 13.46 1.08
N PRO A 245 -29.05 13.91 1.41
CA PRO A 245 -29.28 15.26 1.89
C PRO A 245 -28.41 15.60 3.09
N VAL A 246 -27.88 16.83 3.14
CA VAL A 246 -26.95 17.28 4.22
C VAL A 246 -27.51 17.04 5.61
N LEU A 247 -28.84 17.19 5.78
CA LEU A 247 -29.54 17.00 7.06
C LEU A 247 -29.62 15.53 7.49
N GLU A 248 -29.46 14.60 6.57
CA GLU A 248 -29.50 13.13 6.82
C GLU A 248 -28.13 12.53 6.97
N ARG A 249 -27.06 13.30 6.72
CA ARG A 249 -25.68 12.83 6.84
C ARG A 249 -25.27 12.72 8.29
N THR A 250 -24.85 11.51 8.69
CA THR A 250 -24.22 11.30 10.01
C THR A 250 -22.77 11.77 9.95
N ALA A 251 -22.37 12.62 10.87
CA ALA A 251 -20.99 13.12 10.92
C ALA A 251 -20.01 11.95 11.12
N GLY A 252 -19.03 11.84 10.22
CA GLY A 252 -17.99 10.79 10.27
C GLY A 252 -18.34 9.46 9.61
N GLU A 253 -19.56 9.27 9.10
CA GLU A 253 -19.91 8.10 8.32
C GLU A 253 -19.65 8.30 6.82
N ALA A 254 -19.11 7.27 6.18
CA ALA A 254 -18.93 7.27 4.74
C ALA A 254 -20.29 7.10 4.04
N GLY A 255 -20.55 7.86 2.98
CA GLY A 255 -21.71 7.68 2.12
C GLY A 255 -21.80 6.27 1.54
N TYR A 256 -23.00 5.86 1.12
CA TYR A 256 -23.31 4.50 0.67
C TYR A 256 -22.32 3.97 -0.36
N PHE A 257 -22.00 4.73 -1.40
CA PHE A 257 -21.09 4.28 -2.47
C PHE A 257 -19.64 4.12 -1.99
N ARG A 258 -19.19 4.99 -1.07
CA ARG A 258 -17.87 4.83 -0.44
C ARG A 258 -17.81 3.54 0.39
N GLN A 259 -18.86 3.22 1.13
CA GLN A 259 -18.95 1.97 1.88
C GLN A 259 -18.89 0.74 0.96
N LEU A 260 -19.54 0.77 -0.21
CA LEU A 260 -19.47 -0.32 -1.19
C LEU A 260 -18.02 -0.55 -1.64
N TRP A 261 -17.30 0.51 -2.01
CA TRP A 261 -15.89 0.42 -2.40
C TRP A 261 -14.99 -0.11 -1.29
N ILE A 262 -15.19 0.34 -0.06
CA ILE A 262 -14.42 -0.14 1.11
C ILE A 262 -14.63 -1.65 1.29
N ARG A 263 -15.88 -2.09 1.30
CA ARG A 263 -16.22 -3.52 1.44
C ARG A 263 -15.67 -4.37 0.30
N LEU A 264 -15.67 -3.85 -0.92
CA LEU A 264 -15.04 -4.53 -2.06
C LEU A 264 -13.57 -4.84 -1.74
N PHE A 265 -12.77 -3.83 -1.43
CA PHE A 265 -11.35 -4.02 -1.19
C PHE A 265 -11.04 -4.85 0.05
N GLU A 266 -11.85 -4.72 1.11
CA GLU A 266 -11.76 -5.61 2.28
C GLU A 266 -12.05 -7.07 1.91
N SER A 267 -13.03 -7.32 1.05
CA SER A 267 -13.37 -8.67 0.58
C SER A 267 -12.28 -9.26 -0.32
N LEU A 268 -11.74 -8.48 -1.26
CA LEU A 268 -10.60 -8.91 -2.10
C LEU A 268 -9.39 -9.23 -1.23
N GLY A 269 -9.13 -8.41 -0.21
CA GLY A 269 -8.04 -8.63 0.76
C GLY A 269 -8.19 -9.95 1.50
N ARG A 270 -9.37 -10.24 2.02
CA ARG A 270 -9.65 -11.52 2.69
C ARG A 270 -9.48 -12.71 1.75
N MET A 271 -9.96 -12.64 0.50
CA MET A 271 -9.75 -13.70 -0.49
C MET A 271 -8.26 -13.94 -0.77
N CYS A 272 -7.45 -12.88 -0.78
CA CYS A 272 -6.00 -12.99 -0.93
C CYS A 272 -5.38 -13.66 0.30
N TYR A 273 -5.73 -13.23 1.53
CA TYR A 273 -5.23 -13.84 2.77
C TYR A 273 -5.61 -15.31 2.90
N ASP A 274 -6.85 -15.70 2.51
CA ASP A 274 -7.29 -17.09 2.53
C ASP A 274 -6.52 -18.00 1.55
N ALA A 275 -5.92 -17.44 0.53
CA ALA A 275 -5.21 -18.18 -0.51
C ALA A 275 -3.69 -18.18 -0.33
N ALA A 276 -3.16 -17.20 0.41
CA ALA A 276 -1.72 -16.98 0.53
C ALA A 276 -1.10 -17.77 1.69
N ASP A 277 0.02 -18.40 1.39
CA ASP A 277 0.91 -19.05 2.34
C ASP A 277 2.35 -19.02 1.78
N PRO A 278 3.25 -18.21 2.38
CA PRO A 278 3.05 -17.34 3.52
C PRO A 278 2.40 -15.98 3.17
N VAL A 279 1.85 -15.33 4.22
CA VAL A 279 1.52 -13.90 4.26
C VAL A 279 2.67 -13.17 4.96
N ILE A 280 3.30 -12.22 4.28
CA ILE A 280 4.49 -11.54 4.76
C ILE A 280 4.22 -10.05 4.95
N ALA A 281 4.48 -9.55 6.16
CA ALA A 281 4.53 -8.14 6.50
C ALA A 281 5.99 -7.65 6.59
N LEU A 282 6.20 -6.34 6.49
CA LEU A 282 7.53 -5.75 6.67
C LEU A 282 7.93 -5.57 8.14
N TYR A 283 6.95 -5.49 9.06
CA TYR A 283 7.17 -5.27 10.48
C TYR A 283 5.97 -5.75 11.31
N GLU A 284 6.20 -5.94 12.62
CA GLU A 284 5.28 -6.64 13.51
C GLU A 284 3.88 -6.01 13.59
N THR A 285 3.79 -4.68 13.67
CA THR A 285 2.48 -4.01 13.74
C THR A 285 1.62 -4.28 12.50
N ASN A 286 2.25 -4.33 11.29
CA ASN A 286 1.51 -4.71 10.09
C ASN A 286 1.12 -6.19 10.09
N ARG A 287 1.98 -7.09 10.60
CA ARG A 287 1.64 -8.50 10.77
C ARG A 287 0.41 -8.69 11.65
N LEU A 288 0.37 -8.04 12.81
CA LEU A 288 -0.79 -8.07 13.70
C LEU A 288 -2.03 -7.48 13.05
N ARG A 289 -1.86 -6.44 12.23
CA ARG A 289 -2.96 -5.85 11.47
C ARG A 289 -3.48 -6.78 10.39
N GLN A 290 -2.62 -7.46 9.63
CA GLN A 290 -3.03 -8.48 8.66
C GLN A 290 -3.85 -9.58 9.31
N ILE A 291 -3.44 -10.07 10.49
CA ILE A 291 -4.19 -11.07 11.28
C ILE A 291 -5.56 -10.51 11.69
N ALA A 292 -5.62 -9.28 12.17
CA ALA A 292 -6.88 -8.62 12.53
C ALA A 292 -7.81 -8.42 11.31
N ASP A 293 -7.25 -8.22 10.12
CA ASP A 293 -8.00 -8.08 8.86
C ASP A 293 -8.38 -9.46 8.25
N GLY A 294 -7.95 -10.58 8.86
CA GLY A 294 -8.38 -11.93 8.51
C GLY A 294 -7.29 -12.87 7.98
N ALA A 295 -6.01 -12.47 8.00
CA ALA A 295 -4.91 -13.37 7.66
C ALA A 295 -4.75 -14.47 8.73
N ASN A 296 -4.38 -15.67 8.31
CA ASN A 296 -4.15 -16.80 9.22
C ASN A 296 -2.86 -16.56 10.04
N PRO A 297 -2.91 -16.53 11.38
CA PRO A 297 -1.73 -16.34 12.22
C PRO A 297 -0.61 -17.36 11.96
N ILE A 298 -0.96 -18.59 11.58
CA ILE A 298 0.00 -19.68 11.33
C ILE A 298 0.84 -19.38 10.09
N THR A 299 0.23 -18.84 9.04
CA THR A 299 0.90 -18.56 7.76
C THR A 299 1.45 -17.13 7.67
N THR A 300 1.27 -16.30 8.73
CA THR A 300 1.65 -14.88 8.71
C THR A 300 2.95 -14.63 9.47
N SER A 301 3.91 -13.99 8.82
CA SER A 301 5.24 -13.71 9.38
C SER A 301 5.77 -12.33 8.94
N CYS A 302 7.00 -11.97 9.37
CA CYS A 302 7.66 -10.75 8.98
C CYS A 302 8.95 -11.03 8.21
N ILE A 303 9.14 -10.32 7.09
CA ILE A 303 10.43 -10.17 6.42
C ILE A 303 10.63 -8.68 6.18
N ALA A 304 11.51 -8.06 6.94
CA ALA A 304 11.83 -6.65 6.75
C ALA A 304 12.60 -6.42 5.44
N ASN A 305 12.41 -5.26 4.84
CA ASN A 305 13.26 -4.82 3.74
C ASN A 305 14.69 -4.65 4.23
N GLY A 306 15.64 -5.17 3.46
CA GLY A 306 17.07 -5.03 3.71
C GLY A 306 17.69 -3.94 2.84
N ILE A 307 18.74 -3.32 3.34
CA ILE A 307 19.54 -2.36 2.58
C ILE A 307 20.95 -2.88 2.31
N ASN A 308 21.57 -2.33 1.26
CA ASN A 308 22.98 -2.55 0.97
C ASN A 308 23.85 -1.72 1.93
N VAL A 309 24.26 -2.29 3.06
CA VAL A 309 24.99 -1.61 4.14
C VAL A 309 26.38 -1.09 3.74
N PRO A 310 27.25 -1.84 3.00
CA PRO A 310 28.64 -1.44 2.75
C PRO A 310 28.87 -0.03 2.21
N PRO A 311 28.12 0.48 1.20
CA PRO A 311 28.32 1.85 0.69
C PRO A 311 28.08 2.93 1.75
N PHE A 312 27.11 2.73 2.64
CA PHE A 312 26.81 3.66 3.73
C PHE A 312 27.81 3.51 4.88
N ALA A 313 28.20 2.30 5.24
CA ALA A 313 29.20 2.04 6.27
C ALA A 313 30.54 2.71 5.94
N ALA A 314 30.95 2.75 4.67
CA ALA A 314 32.15 3.45 4.23
C ALA A 314 32.12 4.97 4.54
N THR A 315 30.92 5.57 4.62
CA THR A 315 30.78 7.00 4.92
C THR A 315 31.04 7.34 6.39
N ARG A 316 31.04 6.35 7.31
CA ARG A 316 31.29 6.56 8.74
C ARG A 316 32.67 7.15 9.00
N ALA A 317 33.69 6.75 8.24
CA ALA A 317 35.03 7.28 8.34
C ALA A 317 35.16 8.76 7.94
N LEU A 318 34.20 9.29 7.22
CA LEU A 318 34.16 10.70 6.78
C LEU A 318 33.44 11.61 7.79
N ARG A 319 32.88 11.04 8.86
CA ARG A 319 32.11 11.79 9.85
C ARG A 319 32.99 12.50 10.85
N PRO A 320 32.65 13.75 11.27
CA PRO A 320 33.34 14.42 12.36
C PRO A 320 33.06 13.73 13.71
N ALA A 321 33.93 13.94 14.70
CA ALA A 321 33.81 13.36 16.04
C ALA A 321 32.57 13.87 16.80
N SER A 322 32.17 15.13 16.57
CA SER A 322 30.94 15.72 17.08
C SER A 322 29.84 15.66 16.03
N PRO A 323 28.55 15.57 16.42
CA PRO A 323 27.46 15.54 15.49
C PRO A 323 27.40 16.81 14.62
N PRO A 324 27.28 16.72 13.28
CA PRO A 324 26.93 17.89 12.49
C PRO A 324 25.60 18.48 12.98
N LEU A 325 25.52 19.80 13.13
CA LEU A 325 24.28 20.46 13.56
C LEU A 325 23.29 20.57 12.39
N VAL A 326 22.97 19.43 11.77
CA VAL A 326 22.10 19.33 10.61
C VAL A 326 21.02 18.29 10.86
N MET A 327 19.77 18.73 10.87
CA MET A 327 18.60 17.86 10.80
C MET A 327 18.15 17.79 9.33
N CYS A 328 18.05 16.58 8.78
CA CYS A 328 17.77 16.37 7.36
C CYS A 328 16.52 15.51 7.16
N LEU A 329 15.54 16.05 6.45
CA LEU A 329 14.43 15.27 5.91
C LEU A 329 14.84 14.82 4.51
N ILE A 330 14.77 13.52 4.27
CA ILE A 330 15.13 12.90 3.00
C ILE A 330 13.90 12.21 2.41
N GLY A 331 13.45 12.68 1.25
CA GLY A 331 12.28 12.14 0.56
C GLY A 331 11.62 13.16 -0.36
N ARG A 332 10.61 12.71 -1.11
CA ARG A 332 9.81 13.56 -2.02
C ARG A 332 9.10 14.66 -1.22
N VAL A 333 9.00 15.85 -1.80
CA VAL A 333 8.26 16.96 -1.19
C VAL A 333 6.76 16.81 -1.51
N VAL A 334 6.09 15.99 -0.69
CA VAL A 334 4.66 15.63 -0.87
C VAL A 334 3.90 15.73 0.46
N PRO A 335 2.56 15.94 0.46
CA PRO A 335 1.77 16.15 1.67
C PRO A 335 1.92 15.06 2.73
N ILE A 336 2.02 13.78 2.35
CA ILE A 336 2.11 12.66 3.29
C ILE A 336 3.40 12.68 4.13
N LYS A 337 4.47 13.35 3.64
CA LYS A 337 5.73 13.54 4.38
C LYS A 337 5.66 14.70 5.38
N ASP A 338 4.60 15.46 5.37
CA ASP A 338 4.34 16.62 6.24
C ASP A 338 5.56 17.53 6.42
N ILE A 339 6.07 17.99 5.27
CA ILE A 339 7.24 18.88 5.22
C ILE A 339 7.01 20.15 6.02
N LYS A 340 5.76 20.62 6.14
CA LYS A 340 5.39 21.81 6.92
C LYS A 340 5.68 21.64 8.41
N THR A 341 5.42 20.45 8.97
CA THR A 341 5.78 20.13 10.35
C THR A 341 7.30 20.10 10.54
N PHE A 342 8.07 19.54 9.59
CA PHE A 342 9.52 19.61 9.62
C PHE A 342 10.04 21.05 9.59
N ILE A 343 9.52 21.92 8.72
CA ILE A 343 9.92 23.34 8.62
C ILE A 343 9.70 24.05 9.95
N ARG A 344 8.55 23.85 10.61
CA ARG A 344 8.26 24.40 11.94
C ARG A 344 9.19 23.83 13.00
N ALA A 345 9.52 22.53 12.94
CA ALA A 345 10.46 21.88 13.85
C ALA A 345 11.88 22.44 13.70
N VAL A 346 12.32 22.78 12.47
CA VAL A 346 13.61 23.48 12.25
C VAL A 346 13.61 24.83 12.97
N ARG A 347 12.51 25.59 12.95
CA ARG A 347 12.41 26.85 13.71
C ARG A 347 12.54 26.64 15.21
N VAL A 348 11.88 25.61 15.75
CA VAL A 348 11.97 25.28 17.18
C VAL A 348 13.40 24.88 17.54
N ALA A 349 14.00 23.97 16.78
CA ALA A 349 15.33 23.45 17.03
C ALA A 349 16.43 24.54 16.92
N SER A 350 16.35 25.41 15.90
CA SER A 350 17.33 26.49 15.70
C SER A 350 17.28 27.56 16.79
N ASN A 351 16.12 27.76 17.44
CA ASN A 351 16.00 28.67 18.60
C ASN A 351 16.68 28.08 19.84
N ARG A 352 16.76 26.74 19.98
CA ARG A 352 17.39 26.06 21.12
C ARG A 352 18.87 25.78 20.90
N LEU A 353 19.27 25.52 19.65
CA LEU A 353 20.62 25.14 19.28
C LEU A 353 21.14 26.07 18.18
N PRO A 354 21.84 27.16 18.53
CA PRO A 354 22.39 28.11 17.56
C PRO A 354 23.36 27.44 16.58
N GLY A 355 23.21 27.77 15.28
CA GLY A 355 24.01 27.19 14.22
C GLY A 355 23.43 25.88 13.64
N LEU A 356 22.27 25.43 14.13
CA LEU A 356 21.57 24.30 13.52
C LEU A 356 21.00 24.68 12.15
N GLU A 357 21.17 23.77 11.19
CA GLU A 357 20.57 23.85 9.87
C GLU A 357 19.52 22.75 9.66
N GLY A 358 18.45 23.06 8.94
CA GLY A 358 17.47 22.11 8.41
C GLY A 358 17.69 21.89 6.92
N TRP A 359 17.76 20.64 6.49
CA TRP A 359 17.89 20.31 5.08
C TRP A 359 16.71 19.47 4.61
N ILE A 360 16.19 19.79 3.41
CA ILE A 360 15.16 19.00 2.70
C ILE A 360 15.83 18.50 1.43
N ALA A 361 16.04 17.18 1.36
CA ALA A 361 16.72 16.51 0.26
C ALA A 361 15.76 15.56 -0.47
N GLY A 362 15.33 15.94 -1.68
CA GLY A 362 14.45 15.14 -2.51
C GLY A 362 13.77 15.96 -3.62
N PRO A 363 13.12 15.29 -4.57
CA PRO A 363 12.45 15.96 -5.69
C PRO A 363 11.17 16.70 -5.25
N GLU A 364 10.86 17.79 -5.97
CA GLU A 364 9.74 18.70 -5.69
C GLU A 364 8.69 18.71 -6.82
N ASP A 365 8.91 17.94 -7.87
CA ASP A 365 8.17 17.96 -9.12
C ASP A 365 6.83 17.21 -9.08
N GLU A 366 6.64 16.32 -8.12
CA GLU A 366 5.40 15.53 -7.99
C GLU A 366 4.21 16.38 -7.50
N HIS A 367 4.44 17.32 -6.57
CA HIS A 367 3.44 18.24 -6.03
C HIS A 367 3.96 19.69 -5.99
N PRO A 368 4.05 20.38 -7.14
CA PRO A 368 4.68 21.70 -7.23
C PRO A 368 3.98 22.77 -6.37
N GLU A 369 2.66 22.66 -6.19
CA GLU A 369 1.90 23.58 -5.33
C GLU A 369 2.26 23.43 -3.87
N TYR A 370 2.30 22.18 -3.38
CA TYR A 370 2.73 21.89 -2.02
C TYR A 370 4.18 22.30 -1.76
N ALA A 371 5.07 22.10 -2.74
CA ALA A 371 6.46 22.55 -2.63
C ALA A 371 6.56 24.09 -2.52
N ARG A 372 5.74 24.85 -3.27
CA ARG A 372 5.63 26.31 -3.12
C ARG A 372 5.13 26.70 -1.72
N GLU A 373 4.05 26.11 -1.25
CA GLU A 373 3.53 26.36 0.10
C GLU A 373 4.58 26.10 1.20
N CYS A 374 5.44 25.07 1.02
CA CYS A 374 6.54 24.77 1.94
C CYS A 374 7.62 25.88 1.91
N ARG A 375 7.94 26.41 0.74
CA ARG A 375 8.89 27.53 0.61
C ARG A 375 8.34 28.83 1.19
N ASP A 376 7.08 29.14 0.94
CA ASP A 376 6.39 30.31 1.49
C ASP A 376 6.33 30.23 3.03
N LEU A 377 6.07 29.04 3.59
CA LEU A 377 6.12 28.82 5.03
C LEU A 377 7.53 29.05 5.59
N ALA A 378 8.56 28.55 4.92
CA ALA A 378 9.95 28.74 5.34
C ALA A 378 10.34 30.24 5.35
N GLU A 379 9.89 31.00 4.36
CA GLU A 379 10.10 32.43 4.29
C GLU A 379 9.36 33.17 5.39
N SER A 380 8.06 32.84 5.61
CA SER A 380 7.24 33.44 6.68
C SER A 380 7.83 33.23 8.07
N LEU A 381 8.50 32.09 8.28
CA LEU A 381 9.21 31.77 9.51
C LEU A 381 10.65 32.33 9.55
N GLN A 382 11.06 33.10 8.55
CA GLN A 382 12.41 33.71 8.45
C GLN A 382 13.56 32.70 8.56
N LEU A 383 13.41 31.55 7.88
CA LEU A 383 14.40 30.45 7.91
C LEU A 383 15.40 30.50 6.75
N GLY A 384 15.47 31.57 5.97
CA GLY A 384 16.22 31.64 4.71
C GLY A 384 17.69 31.18 4.77
N ASN A 385 18.39 31.40 5.90
CA ASN A 385 19.76 30.93 6.08
C ASN A 385 19.85 29.60 6.86
N THR A 386 18.76 29.18 7.49
CA THR A 386 18.70 28.02 8.39
C THR A 386 18.14 26.79 7.69
N LEU A 387 17.24 26.97 6.73
CA LEU A 387 16.60 25.89 5.99
C LEU A 387 17.06 25.87 4.52
N LYS A 388 17.46 24.70 4.02
CA LYS A 388 17.93 24.52 2.64
C LYS A 388 17.12 23.44 1.93
N PHE A 389 16.59 23.76 0.74
CA PHE A 389 16.03 22.80 -0.19
C PHE A 389 17.13 22.35 -1.15
N LEU A 390 17.57 21.09 -1.06
CA LEU A 390 18.74 20.59 -1.77
C LEU A 390 18.40 19.89 -3.09
N GLY A 391 17.11 19.63 -3.36
CA GLY A 391 16.72 18.77 -4.46
C GLY A 391 17.24 17.34 -4.29
N PHE A 392 17.30 16.59 -5.39
CA PHE A 392 17.82 15.23 -5.37
C PHE A 392 19.30 15.17 -4.96
N GLN A 393 19.62 14.32 -3.99
CA GLN A 393 20.98 14.12 -3.48
C GLN A 393 21.38 12.64 -3.50
N ARG A 394 22.66 12.36 -3.69
CA ARG A 394 23.23 11.04 -3.46
C ARG A 394 23.43 10.84 -1.97
N LEU A 395 22.76 9.84 -1.39
CA LEU A 395 22.73 9.64 0.06
C LEU A 395 24.12 9.38 0.66
N THR A 396 24.98 8.65 -0.04
CA THR A 396 26.38 8.40 0.41
C THR A 396 27.24 9.67 0.48
N GLU A 397 26.91 10.72 -0.28
CA GLU A 397 27.59 12.02 -0.21
C GLU A 397 26.95 12.95 0.83
N LEU A 398 25.67 12.74 1.12
CA LEU A 398 24.88 13.52 2.07
C LEU A 398 25.12 13.09 3.52
N MET A 399 25.08 11.77 3.79
CA MET A 399 25.12 11.20 5.14
C MET A 399 26.27 11.67 6.02
N PRO A 400 27.53 11.85 5.54
CA PRO A 400 28.61 12.38 6.38
C PRO A 400 28.35 13.77 6.97
N LYS A 401 27.50 14.57 6.32
CA LYS A 401 27.20 15.96 6.68
C LYS A 401 25.93 16.11 7.54
N VAL A 402 25.20 15.03 7.71
CA VAL A 402 23.91 15.01 8.41
C VAL A 402 24.08 14.54 9.86
N GLY A 403 23.52 15.27 10.82
CA GLY A 403 23.52 14.89 12.23
C GLY A 403 22.34 13.99 12.57
N LEU A 404 21.16 14.26 12.00
CA LEU A 404 19.95 13.47 12.21
C LEU A 404 19.19 13.28 10.89
N VAL A 405 18.71 12.07 10.64
CA VAL A 405 17.61 11.83 9.70
C VAL A 405 16.30 12.11 10.43
N VAL A 406 15.46 12.97 9.87
CA VAL A 406 14.20 13.37 10.49
C VAL A 406 13.03 12.98 9.58
N LEU A 407 12.03 12.35 10.16
CA LEU A 407 10.76 12.02 9.48
C LEU A 407 9.61 12.71 10.22
N SER A 408 8.90 13.58 9.52
CA SER A 408 7.68 14.25 9.99
C SER A 408 6.41 13.64 9.39
N SER A 409 6.53 12.49 8.73
CA SER A 409 5.49 11.86 7.94
C SER A 409 4.22 11.58 8.74
N ILE A 410 3.06 11.64 8.05
CA ILE A 410 1.77 11.24 8.59
C ILE A 410 1.57 9.71 8.47
N SER A 411 2.22 9.09 7.49
CA SER A 411 2.18 7.64 7.29
C SER A 411 3.49 7.14 6.66
N GLU A 412 3.98 6.03 7.17
CA GLU A 412 5.11 5.25 6.63
C GLU A 412 4.79 3.76 6.79
N ALA A 413 5.45 2.93 5.99
CA ALA A 413 5.52 1.50 6.25
C ALA A 413 6.85 1.16 6.95
N LEU A 414 7.90 0.90 6.18
CA LEU A 414 9.28 0.71 6.67
C LEU A 414 10.18 1.71 5.94
N PRO A 415 10.53 2.85 6.58
CA PRO A 415 11.27 3.92 5.92
C PRO A 415 12.75 3.55 5.72
N LEU A 416 13.13 3.19 4.48
CA LEU A 416 14.49 2.77 4.13
C LEU A 416 15.54 3.83 4.46
N VAL A 417 15.18 5.11 4.38
CA VAL A 417 16.09 6.22 4.68
C VAL A 417 16.59 6.20 6.13
N MET A 418 15.80 5.68 7.09
CA MET A 418 16.27 5.46 8.45
C MET A 418 17.35 4.37 8.50
N LEU A 419 17.11 3.26 7.82
CA LEU A 419 18.08 2.16 7.73
C LEU A 419 19.38 2.61 7.08
N GLU A 420 19.28 3.38 5.97
CA GLU A 420 20.41 3.99 5.26
C GLU A 420 21.14 4.99 6.17
N GLY A 421 20.41 5.79 6.95
CA GLY A 421 20.96 6.66 7.99
C GLY A 421 21.72 5.86 9.05
N TYR A 422 21.13 4.83 9.63
CA TYR A 422 21.77 3.94 10.60
C TYR A 422 23.03 3.29 10.05
N ALA A 423 22.99 2.79 8.81
CA ALA A 423 24.14 2.23 8.14
C ALA A 423 25.27 3.27 7.97
N GLY A 424 24.95 4.55 7.76
CA GLY A 424 25.90 5.68 7.77
C GLY A 424 26.26 6.21 9.15
N GLY A 425 25.71 5.65 10.23
CA GLY A 425 25.93 6.10 11.61
C GLY A 425 25.16 7.38 11.97
N VAL A 426 24.02 7.64 11.34
CA VAL A 426 23.14 8.79 11.59
C VAL A 426 21.92 8.34 12.37
N PRO A 427 21.69 8.80 13.61
CA PRO A 427 20.45 8.57 14.35
C PRO A 427 19.23 9.24 13.71
N SER A 428 18.04 8.85 14.15
CA SER A 428 16.81 9.41 13.59
C SER A 428 15.87 9.99 14.66
N VAL A 429 15.12 11.03 14.30
CA VAL A 429 13.98 11.52 15.08
C VAL A 429 12.74 11.47 14.18
N THR A 430 11.68 10.80 14.63
CA THR A 430 10.56 10.47 13.75
C THR A 430 9.23 10.67 14.44
N THR A 431 8.17 10.88 13.63
CA THR A 431 6.79 10.69 14.06
C THR A 431 6.49 9.21 14.33
N ASP A 432 5.49 8.94 15.18
CA ASP A 432 5.07 7.57 15.54
C ASP A 432 4.20 6.95 14.46
N VAL A 433 4.82 6.55 13.36
CA VAL A 433 4.16 5.98 12.18
C VAL A 433 4.86 4.71 11.71
N GLY A 434 4.09 3.75 11.22
CA GLY A 434 4.61 2.51 10.63
C GLY A 434 5.55 1.76 11.58
N SER A 435 6.73 1.41 11.06
CA SER A 435 7.78 0.73 11.81
C SER A 435 8.71 1.67 12.61
N CYS A 436 8.50 2.99 12.58
CA CYS A 436 9.44 3.96 13.15
C CYS A 436 9.75 3.66 14.62
N ARG A 437 8.74 3.32 15.44
CA ARG A 437 8.95 2.95 16.85
C ARG A 437 9.82 1.70 17.01
N GLN A 438 9.56 0.66 16.21
CA GLN A 438 10.36 -0.57 16.19
C GLN A 438 11.80 -0.27 15.75
N LEU A 439 12.01 0.57 14.73
CA LEU A 439 13.34 0.94 14.26
C LEU A 439 14.13 1.75 15.29
N ILE A 440 13.46 2.57 16.11
CA ILE A 440 14.11 3.40 17.13
C ILE A 440 14.44 2.59 18.39
N TYR A 441 13.47 1.84 18.91
CA TYR A 441 13.59 1.21 20.23
C TYR A 441 13.87 -0.29 20.18
N GLY A 442 13.71 -0.94 19.03
CA GLY A 442 13.86 -2.37 18.86
C GLY A 442 12.57 -3.14 18.99
N LEU A 443 12.63 -4.44 18.70
CA LEU A 443 11.57 -5.42 18.87
C LEU A 443 12.12 -6.66 19.57
N GLY A 444 11.61 -6.92 20.78
CA GLY A 444 12.08 -8.01 21.63
C GLY A 444 13.37 -7.71 22.39
N ALA A 445 13.63 -8.50 23.42
CA ALA A 445 14.64 -8.21 24.44
C ALA A 445 16.07 -8.00 23.89
N GLU A 446 16.46 -8.78 22.86
CA GLU A 446 17.80 -8.68 22.27
C GLU A 446 18.01 -7.40 21.45
N ASP A 447 16.98 -6.94 20.72
CA ASP A 447 17.05 -5.72 19.92
C ASP A 447 16.89 -4.48 20.80
N GLU A 448 15.99 -4.53 21.79
CA GLU A 448 15.83 -3.47 22.79
C GLU A 448 17.09 -3.23 23.61
N ALA A 449 17.87 -4.29 23.90
CA ALA A 449 19.14 -4.20 24.61
C ALA A 449 20.23 -3.41 23.85
N LEU A 450 20.09 -3.21 22.52
CA LEU A 450 20.97 -2.33 21.73
C LEU A 450 20.82 -0.85 22.11
N GLY A 451 19.70 -0.50 22.75
CA GLY A 451 19.35 0.86 23.12
C GLY A 451 18.59 1.63 22.01
N ALA A 452 18.21 2.86 22.31
CA ALA A 452 17.49 3.70 21.38
C ALA A 452 18.41 4.29 20.30
N SER A 453 18.04 4.20 19.04
CA SER A 453 18.74 4.78 17.90
C SER A 453 18.26 6.20 17.53
N GLY A 454 17.48 6.83 18.43
CA GLY A 454 16.91 8.15 18.22
C GLY A 454 15.73 8.44 19.13
N ALA A 455 14.72 9.16 18.64
CA ALA A 455 13.51 9.48 19.37
C ALA A 455 12.26 9.41 18.48
N VAL A 456 11.10 9.10 19.09
CA VAL A 456 9.78 9.10 18.44
C VAL A 456 8.89 10.14 19.11
N VAL A 457 8.17 10.94 18.30
CA VAL A 457 7.25 11.99 18.73
C VAL A 457 5.86 11.80 18.12
N GLY A 458 4.87 12.58 18.58
CA GLY A 458 3.52 12.55 18.01
C GLY A 458 3.47 13.04 16.56
N ILE A 459 2.47 12.59 15.80
CA ILE A 459 2.20 13.06 14.44
C ILE A 459 1.80 14.56 14.49
N ALA A 460 2.29 15.35 13.52
CA ALA A 460 2.03 16.79 13.41
C ALA A 460 2.49 17.65 14.62
N ASP A 461 3.35 17.10 15.50
CA ASP A 461 3.90 17.82 16.65
C ASP A 461 5.28 18.41 16.31
N ALA A 462 5.28 19.58 15.69
CA ALA A 462 6.49 20.30 15.32
C ALA A 462 7.33 20.73 16.55
N GLN A 463 6.67 21.01 17.69
CA GLN A 463 7.35 21.42 18.91
C GLN A 463 8.17 20.26 19.48
N ALA A 464 7.54 19.11 19.72
CA ALA A 464 8.23 17.93 20.24
C ALA A 464 9.31 17.44 19.26
N LEU A 465 9.04 17.47 17.92
CA LEU A 465 10.01 17.09 16.90
C LEU A 465 11.28 17.98 16.96
N GLY A 466 11.10 19.30 17.01
CA GLY A 466 12.20 20.25 17.08
C GLY A 466 13.00 20.16 18.38
N GLU A 467 12.31 19.96 19.52
CA GLU A 467 12.93 19.78 20.84
C GLU A 467 13.77 18.50 20.89
N ALA A 468 13.22 17.37 20.47
CA ALA A 468 13.94 16.10 20.43
C ALA A 468 15.20 16.17 19.53
N CYS A 469 15.11 16.85 18.38
CA CYS A 469 16.27 17.07 17.51
C CYS A 469 17.34 17.93 18.20
N ALA A 470 16.97 19.04 18.82
CA ALA A 470 17.90 19.93 19.51
C ALA A 470 18.58 19.25 20.70
N GLU A 471 17.84 18.48 21.50
CA GLU A 471 18.36 17.71 22.62
C GLU A 471 19.38 16.65 22.17
N LEU A 472 19.03 15.88 21.11
CA LEU A 472 19.91 14.81 20.64
C LEU A 472 21.16 15.36 19.97
N LEU A 473 21.09 16.46 19.20
CA LEU A 473 22.25 17.11 18.59
C LEU A 473 23.09 17.89 19.59
N GLY A 474 22.48 18.37 20.68
CA GLY A 474 23.17 19.12 21.76
C GLY A 474 23.95 18.22 22.72
N ASP A 475 23.69 16.93 22.77
CA ASP A 475 24.35 15.95 23.62
C ASP A 475 25.15 14.93 22.79
N THR A 476 26.45 15.18 22.64
CA THR A 476 27.36 14.32 21.86
C THR A 476 27.39 12.87 22.36
N ALA A 477 27.33 12.64 23.69
CA ALA A 477 27.40 11.29 24.26
C ALA A 477 26.12 10.50 23.93
N ARG A 478 24.96 11.14 24.10
CA ARG A 478 23.65 10.57 23.75
C ARG A 478 23.56 10.32 22.24
N TRP A 479 24.00 11.26 21.41
CA TRP A 479 24.05 11.11 19.97
C TRP A 479 24.92 9.91 19.54
N GLN A 480 26.14 9.77 20.12
CA GLN A 480 27.03 8.64 19.84
C GLN A 480 26.42 7.29 20.27
N ALA A 481 25.71 7.27 21.41
CA ALA A 481 25.01 6.06 21.86
C ALA A 481 23.92 5.67 20.88
N ALA A 482 23.10 6.62 20.44
CA ALA A 482 22.05 6.39 19.43
C ALA A 482 22.62 5.96 18.06
N SER A 483 23.75 6.54 17.65
CA SER A 483 24.46 6.13 16.44
C SER A 483 24.93 4.67 16.51
N ARG A 484 25.54 4.25 17.62
CA ARG A 484 25.99 2.86 17.83
C ARG A 484 24.80 1.89 17.83
N ALA A 485 23.71 2.24 18.51
CA ALA A 485 22.49 1.44 18.53
C ALA A 485 21.90 1.25 17.11
N GLY A 486 21.82 2.34 16.34
CA GLY A 486 21.34 2.29 14.95
C GLY A 486 22.22 1.42 14.05
N ILE A 487 23.55 1.58 14.13
CA ILE A 487 24.51 0.75 13.38
C ILE A 487 24.32 -0.73 13.72
N ALA A 488 24.32 -1.08 15.02
CA ALA A 488 24.19 -2.47 15.44
C ALA A 488 22.85 -3.08 15.00
N ARG A 489 21.77 -2.29 15.07
CA ARG A 489 20.41 -2.71 14.68
C ARG A 489 20.32 -3.00 13.19
N VAL A 490 20.81 -2.09 12.33
CA VAL A 490 20.72 -2.29 10.87
C VAL A 490 21.60 -3.46 10.41
N GLU A 491 22.81 -3.60 10.95
CA GLU A 491 23.72 -4.69 10.61
C GLU A 491 23.21 -6.06 11.08
N ARG A 492 22.45 -6.09 12.18
CA ARG A 492 21.93 -7.35 12.75
C ARG A 492 20.61 -7.79 12.15
N TYR A 493 19.73 -6.86 11.72
CA TYR A 493 18.34 -7.20 11.39
C TYR A 493 17.84 -6.72 10.03
N TYR A 494 18.56 -5.79 9.35
CA TYR A 494 18.03 -5.10 8.17
C TYR A 494 19.00 -5.07 6.99
N THR A 495 19.82 -6.12 6.84
CA THR A 495 20.73 -6.21 5.69
C THR A 495 20.06 -6.86 4.50
N GLN A 496 20.46 -6.45 3.29
CA GLN A 496 19.96 -7.02 2.04
C GLN A 496 20.25 -8.54 1.92
N PRO A 497 21.42 -9.07 2.31
CA PRO A 497 21.64 -10.53 2.33
C PRO A 497 20.63 -11.28 3.20
N MET A 498 20.31 -10.79 4.41
CA MET A 498 19.30 -11.43 5.27
C MET A 498 17.92 -11.45 4.62
N MET A 499 17.51 -10.34 4.00
CA MET A 499 16.28 -10.29 3.24
C MET A 499 16.25 -11.35 2.13
N PHE A 500 17.35 -11.48 1.37
CA PHE A 500 17.44 -12.50 0.31
C PHE A 500 17.45 -13.92 0.86
N ASP A 501 18.11 -14.18 1.99
CA ASP A 501 18.12 -15.52 2.60
C ASP A 501 16.71 -15.92 3.06
N ASN A 502 15.96 -14.99 3.66
CA ASN A 502 14.57 -15.22 4.03
C ASN A 502 13.67 -15.48 2.80
N TYR A 503 13.80 -14.68 1.73
CA TYR A 503 13.02 -14.90 0.51
C TYR A 503 13.45 -16.15 -0.26
N ARG A 504 14.72 -16.58 -0.13
CA ARG A 504 15.17 -17.89 -0.66
C ARG A 504 14.42 -19.02 0.01
N ALA A 505 14.33 -19.01 1.35
CA ALA A 505 13.56 -20.00 2.09
C ALA A 505 12.07 -20.00 1.68
N VAL A 506 11.47 -18.82 1.48
CA VAL A 506 10.09 -18.70 1.00
C VAL A 506 9.90 -19.32 -0.39
N TYR A 507 10.79 -19.01 -1.33
CA TYR A 507 10.66 -19.55 -2.69
C TYR A 507 10.97 -21.03 -2.76
N ASP A 508 11.96 -21.51 -2.01
CA ASP A 508 12.31 -22.93 -1.95
C ASP A 508 11.16 -23.76 -1.38
N ASP A 509 10.55 -23.31 -0.28
CA ASP A 509 9.35 -23.93 0.31
C ASP A 509 8.17 -23.93 -0.68
N ALA A 510 7.88 -22.79 -1.29
CA ALA A 510 6.77 -22.69 -2.24
C ALA A 510 6.99 -23.57 -3.49
N LEU A 511 8.22 -23.69 -3.99
CA LEU A 511 8.56 -24.57 -5.10
C LEU A 511 8.39 -26.05 -4.73
N GLN A 512 8.78 -26.44 -3.51
CA GLN A 512 8.58 -27.80 -2.99
C GLN A 512 7.08 -28.12 -2.86
N ARG A 513 6.30 -27.22 -2.29
CA ARG A 513 4.84 -27.36 -2.20
C ARG A 513 4.17 -27.42 -3.56
N SER A 514 4.64 -26.61 -4.52
CA SER A 514 4.15 -26.71 -5.91
C SER A 514 4.39 -28.10 -6.51
N ALA A 515 5.58 -28.64 -6.31
CA ALA A 515 5.91 -29.99 -6.80
C ALA A 515 5.10 -31.08 -6.08
N ALA A 516 4.89 -30.96 -4.76
CA ALA A 516 4.04 -31.89 -4.00
C ALA A 516 2.60 -31.91 -4.51
N ARG A 517 2.02 -30.72 -4.75
CA ARG A 517 0.66 -30.58 -5.33
C ARG A 517 0.55 -31.19 -6.72
N ASP A 518 1.57 -31.03 -7.57
CA ASP A 518 1.63 -31.66 -8.90
C ASP A 518 1.68 -33.19 -8.81
N ALA A 519 2.31 -33.71 -7.77
CA ALA A 519 2.38 -35.15 -7.49
C ALA A 519 1.14 -35.69 -6.76
N GLY A 520 0.14 -34.84 -6.43
CA GLY A 520 -1.05 -35.21 -5.68
C GLY A 520 -0.79 -35.51 -4.20
N LEU A 521 0.32 -35.00 -3.65
CA LEU A 521 0.69 -35.12 -2.23
C LEU A 521 0.16 -33.91 -1.44
N SER A 522 -0.09 -34.10 -0.13
CA SER A 522 -0.37 -32.99 0.78
C SER A 522 0.91 -32.20 1.05
N ASP A 523 0.80 -30.88 1.18
CA ASP A 523 1.86 -29.97 1.58
C ASP A 523 1.65 -29.45 3.01
N GLU A 524 2.74 -29.11 3.70
CA GLU A 524 2.67 -28.50 5.04
C GLU A 524 2.28 -27.04 4.93
N VAL A 525 1.22 -26.67 5.65
CA VAL A 525 0.73 -25.28 5.71
C VAL A 525 1.46 -24.52 6.83
N GLY A 526 2.00 -23.35 6.51
CA GLY A 526 2.64 -22.46 7.49
C GLY A 526 4.07 -22.84 7.89
N ALA A 527 4.68 -23.87 7.29
CA ALA A 527 6.03 -24.33 7.66
C ALA A 527 7.07 -23.21 7.57
N VAL A 528 7.15 -22.50 6.44
CA VAL A 528 8.11 -21.40 6.28
C VAL A 528 7.78 -20.21 7.16
N ALA A 529 6.51 -19.91 7.39
CA ALA A 529 6.11 -18.81 8.27
C ALA A 529 6.48 -19.09 9.73
N THR A 530 6.34 -20.32 10.18
CA THR A 530 6.78 -20.79 11.51
C THR A 530 8.30 -20.65 11.65
N TRP A 531 9.05 -21.08 10.64
CA TRP A 531 10.50 -20.93 10.61
C TRP A 531 10.93 -19.44 10.65
N LEU A 532 10.28 -18.58 9.88
CA LEU A 532 10.56 -17.12 9.89
C LEU A 532 10.30 -16.44 11.24
N ARG A 533 9.38 -16.99 12.05
CA ARG A 533 9.15 -16.52 13.43
C ARG A 533 10.13 -17.08 14.46
N GLY A 534 11.02 -18.00 14.06
CA GLY A 534 11.92 -18.70 14.96
C GLY A 534 11.22 -19.68 15.92
N GLU A 535 10.03 -20.13 15.57
CA GLU A 535 9.27 -21.13 16.33
C GLU A 535 9.72 -22.53 15.94
N PRO A 536 9.70 -23.52 16.85
CA PRO A 536 9.96 -24.91 16.48
C PRO A 536 8.87 -25.43 15.51
N PRO A 537 9.16 -26.38 14.62
CA PRO A 537 8.17 -27.04 13.77
C PRO A 537 7.00 -27.57 14.62
N LEU A 538 5.78 -27.42 14.13
CA LEU A 538 4.60 -27.96 14.79
C LEU A 538 4.61 -29.48 14.60
N ASP A 539 4.76 -30.23 15.70
CA ASP A 539 4.73 -31.70 15.67
C ASP A 539 3.33 -32.28 15.37
N GLU A 540 2.28 -31.47 15.47
CA GLU A 540 0.90 -31.81 15.08
C GLU A 540 0.18 -30.58 14.50
N PRO A 541 -0.71 -30.73 13.50
CA PRO A 541 -1.51 -29.62 13.01
C PRO A 541 -2.41 -29.13 14.16
N PRO A 542 -2.44 -27.82 14.46
CA PRO A 542 -3.33 -27.32 15.49
C PRO A 542 -4.76 -27.64 15.10
N LEU A 543 -5.48 -28.26 16.02
CA LEU A 543 -6.93 -28.41 15.93
C LEU A 543 -7.53 -27.05 15.64
N MET A 544 -8.31 -26.95 14.56
CA MET A 544 -9.06 -25.76 14.20
C MET A 544 -9.87 -25.33 15.42
N VAL A 545 -9.34 -24.39 16.18
CA VAL A 545 -10.11 -23.74 17.23
C VAL A 545 -11.05 -22.79 16.52
N ASP A 546 -12.35 -23.05 16.62
CA ASP A 546 -13.39 -22.10 16.22
C ASP A 546 -13.08 -20.75 16.88
N ALA A 547 -12.47 -19.87 16.11
CA ALA A 547 -12.18 -18.50 16.55
C ALA A 547 -13.47 -17.67 16.47
N ALA A 548 -14.39 -17.95 17.38
CA ALA A 548 -15.33 -16.94 17.84
C ALA A 548 -14.54 -15.93 18.70
N ALA A 549 -13.73 -15.09 18.06
CA ALA A 549 -13.18 -13.95 18.74
C ALA A 549 -14.32 -12.95 19.02
N PRO A 550 -14.50 -12.49 20.27
CA PRO A 550 -15.45 -11.44 20.55
C PRO A 550 -15.02 -10.18 19.78
N GLN A 551 -15.91 -9.68 18.94
CA GLN A 551 -15.78 -8.37 18.32
C GLN A 551 -15.69 -7.34 19.47
N ALA A 552 -14.51 -6.81 19.72
CA ALA A 552 -14.39 -5.66 20.59
C ALA A 552 -15.15 -4.49 19.95
N PRO A 553 -16.02 -3.81 20.69
CA PRO A 553 -16.79 -2.72 20.13
C PRO A 553 -15.86 -1.59 19.71
N LEU A 554 -16.06 -1.06 18.52
CA LEU A 554 -15.38 0.09 17.89
C LEU A 554 -15.51 1.41 18.69
N HIS A 555 -15.93 1.35 19.94
CA HIS A 555 -16.16 2.53 20.81
C HIS A 555 -14.98 2.90 21.72
N ALA A 556 -13.92 2.08 21.83
CA ALA A 556 -12.83 2.35 22.77
C ALA A 556 -11.83 3.43 22.32
N GLU A 557 -11.83 3.81 21.04
CA GLU A 557 -10.96 4.91 20.55
C GLU A 557 -11.60 6.31 20.64
N ARG A 558 -12.86 6.41 21.04
CA ARG A 558 -13.55 7.71 21.20
C ARG A 558 -13.37 8.35 22.57
N GLU A 559 -13.04 7.62 23.62
CA GLU A 559 -12.91 8.18 24.97
C GLU A 559 -11.56 8.84 25.27
N ALA A 560 -10.55 8.64 24.42
CA ALA A 560 -9.24 9.28 24.62
C ALA A 560 -9.12 10.68 23.96
N ALA A 561 -10.08 11.09 23.12
CA ALA A 561 -10.07 12.38 22.44
C ALA A 561 -10.91 13.47 23.15
N ASP A 562 -11.82 13.09 24.05
CA ASP A 562 -12.76 14.02 24.72
C ASP A 562 -12.32 14.45 26.14
N ALA A 563 -11.14 14.09 26.60
CA ALA A 563 -10.65 14.42 27.95
C ALA A 563 -9.73 15.65 28.03
N ALA A 564 -9.83 16.60 27.12
CA ALA A 564 -9.06 17.86 27.19
C ALA A 564 -9.90 19.08 26.77
N GLU A 565 -10.92 19.43 27.56
CA GLU A 565 -11.42 20.79 27.62
C GLU A 565 -11.22 21.37 29.03
N PRO A 566 -10.63 22.57 29.17
CA PRO A 566 -10.63 23.28 30.45
C PRO A 566 -11.86 24.14 30.57
N SER A 567 -12.57 23.95 31.65
CA SER A 567 -13.63 24.80 32.17
C SER A 567 -13.16 26.22 32.53
N GLN A 568 -13.90 27.24 32.11
CA GLN A 568 -14.24 28.52 32.79
C GLN A 568 -14.81 29.46 31.72
N GLY A 569 -15.94 30.10 31.83
CA GLY A 569 -16.60 30.76 32.95
C GLY A 569 -16.99 32.15 32.50
N GLY A 570 -18.30 32.40 32.35
CA GLY A 570 -18.87 33.73 32.65
C GLY A 570 -19.05 34.77 31.55
N GLY A 571 -20.31 35.11 31.23
CA GLY A 571 -20.67 36.48 30.89
C GLY A 571 -21.37 36.73 29.54
N SER A 572 -22.69 36.67 29.51
CA SER A 572 -23.58 37.43 28.58
C SER A 572 -23.66 38.93 28.96
N PRO A 573 -24.41 39.82 28.25
CA PRO A 573 -25.05 39.78 26.93
C PRO A 573 -24.97 41.12 26.14
N LEU A 574 -25.76 41.19 25.03
CA LEU A 574 -26.30 42.34 24.27
C LEU A 574 -25.73 42.51 22.85
N GLY A 575 -26.56 42.34 21.87
CA GLY A 575 -27.42 43.35 21.26
C GLY A 575 -27.19 43.54 19.78
N GLY A 576 -28.14 43.13 18.95
CA GLY A 576 -28.71 44.03 17.97
C GLY A 576 -28.19 44.05 16.54
N GLN A 577 -29.02 43.65 15.64
CA GLN A 577 -29.59 44.34 14.46
C GLN A 577 -29.33 43.69 13.07
N ARG A 578 -30.43 43.41 12.50
CA ARG A 578 -30.96 43.18 11.13
C ARG A 578 -30.23 43.88 9.97
N GLY A 579 -30.17 43.20 8.82
CA GLY A 579 -29.92 43.79 7.50
C GLY A 579 -30.12 42.83 6.34
N ARG A 580 -31.21 42.91 5.71
CA ARG A 580 -31.87 42.49 4.48
C ARG A 580 -30.96 42.04 3.32
N SER A 581 -31.47 40.99 2.63
CA SER A 581 -31.20 40.60 1.22
C SER A 581 -31.47 41.74 0.21
N PRO A 582 -31.01 41.61 -1.05
CA PRO A 582 -31.97 41.25 -2.07
C PRO A 582 -31.51 40.19 -3.13
N ASN A 583 -32.54 39.53 -3.64
CA ASN A 583 -32.73 38.74 -4.81
C ASN A 583 -32.28 39.41 -6.12
N VAL A 584 -31.80 38.60 -7.09
CA VAL A 584 -32.04 38.64 -8.57
C VAL A 584 -31.45 37.35 -9.13
N GLY A 585 -32.06 36.42 -9.71
CA GLY A 585 -32.87 36.17 -10.87
C GLY A 585 -32.07 35.59 -12.04
N ALA A 586 -32.31 34.28 -12.32
CA ALA A 586 -32.31 33.59 -13.62
C ALA A 586 -31.16 33.79 -14.64
N ASN A 587 -30.50 32.69 -15.01
CA ASN A 587 -30.60 32.14 -16.37
C ASN A 587 -30.00 30.73 -16.46
N ILE A 588 -30.76 29.86 -17.14
CA ILE A 588 -30.43 28.50 -17.52
C ILE A 588 -29.61 28.62 -18.79
N ASP A 589 -28.39 28.07 -18.80
CA ASP A 589 -27.75 27.60 -20.02
C ASP A 589 -26.97 26.32 -19.74
N ALA A 590 -27.25 25.32 -20.58
CA ALA A 590 -26.68 24.00 -20.54
C ALA A 590 -25.19 24.05 -20.88
N ALA A 591 -24.35 23.61 -19.97
CA ALA A 591 -22.93 23.34 -20.22
C ALA A 591 -22.64 21.87 -19.92
N GLU A 592 -21.99 21.23 -20.89
CA GLU A 592 -21.47 19.86 -20.85
C GLU A 592 -20.68 19.56 -19.58
N PRO A 593 -20.68 18.30 -19.09
CA PRO A 593 -19.96 17.95 -17.88
C PRO A 593 -18.44 17.98 -18.12
N PRO A 594 -17.66 18.49 -17.17
CA PRO A 594 -16.21 18.49 -17.27
C PRO A 594 -15.69 17.04 -17.16
N GLN A 595 -14.89 16.64 -18.12
CA GLN A 595 -14.06 15.44 -18.08
C GLN A 595 -13.02 15.60 -16.96
N GLY A 596 -13.32 15.11 -15.77
CA GLY A 596 -12.42 15.02 -14.64
C GLY A 596 -11.90 13.59 -14.51
N GLY A 597 -10.79 13.27 -15.19
CA GLY A 597 -10.10 11.99 -15.05
C GLY A 597 -9.34 11.93 -13.73
N GLY A 598 -9.89 11.24 -12.74
CA GLY A 598 -9.17 10.78 -11.55
C GLY A 598 -9.23 9.26 -11.50
N SER A 599 -8.11 8.59 -11.78
CA SER A 599 -8.02 7.14 -11.75
C SER A 599 -8.11 6.60 -10.33
N PRO A 600 -8.92 5.58 -10.04
CA PRO A 600 -9.00 4.96 -8.71
C PRO A 600 -7.79 4.07 -8.35
N LEU A 601 -6.82 3.88 -9.23
CA LEU A 601 -5.67 2.99 -9.02
C LEU A 601 -4.31 3.69 -8.83
N GLY A 602 -4.25 5.01 -8.99
CA GLY A 602 -2.98 5.74 -8.93
C GLY A 602 -2.51 6.06 -7.53
N GLY A 603 -2.16 5.10 -6.69
CA GLY A 603 -1.72 5.49 -5.37
C GLY A 603 -1.20 4.40 -4.43
N GLN A 604 -0.30 3.53 -4.86
CA GLN A 604 0.68 3.03 -3.91
C GLN A 604 1.78 4.07 -3.76
N ARG A 605 1.58 5.00 -2.84
CA ARG A 605 2.58 5.98 -2.42
C ARG A 605 3.22 5.45 -1.15
N GLY A 606 4.33 4.74 -1.31
CA GLY A 606 5.23 4.37 -0.22
C GLY A 606 6.41 5.34 -0.13
#